data_5f5a488a8952605ef751be164f92095a
#
_entry.id   5f5a488a8952605ef751be164f92095a
#
_cell.length_a   1.000
_cell.length_b   1.000
_cell.length_c   1.000
_cell.angle_alpha   90.00
_cell.angle_beta   90.00
_cell.angle_gamma   90.00
#
_symmetry.space_group_name_H-M   'P 1'
#
loop_
_entity.id
_entity.type
_entity.pdbx_description
1 polymer ?
#
loop_
_entity_poly.entity_id
_entity_poly.type
_entity_poly.pdbx_seq_one_letter_code
_entity_poly.pdbx_strand_id
1 'polypeptide(L)'
;TLDALPGQSFSGQVRRIAPYVTEVEKQARTVDVEVDFDTPPKQILLVGYSADVEVIIERRDNVLRVPTQAIQQDGSVLVLGANDTLETRTLKAGLANWAFTEVLDGLAAGDRVLLSFDDEAVKAGVKVRPKAQTDNQAAP
;
A
#
# COMPACT_ATOMS: atom_id res chain seq x y z
N THR A 1 -4.20 -15.91 2.19
CA THR A 1 -5.36 -16.65 1.63
C THR A 1 -4.97 -18.07 1.33
N LEU A 2 -5.94 -18.99 1.24
CA LEU A 2 -5.73 -20.41 0.94
C LEU A 2 -6.46 -20.75 -0.36
N ASP A 3 -5.82 -21.51 -1.26
CA ASP A 3 -6.46 -21.96 -2.50
C ASP A 3 -7.73 -22.78 -2.25
N ALA A 4 -7.73 -23.55 -1.15
CA ALA A 4 -8.89 -24.34 -0.75
C ALA A 4 -10.08 -23.53 -0.27
N LEU A 5 -9.89 -22.27 0.11
CA LEU A 5 -10.90 -21.39 0.70
C LEU A 5 -10.84 -19.99 0.04
N PRO A 6 -11.22 -19.87 -1.25
CA PRO A 6 -11.14 -18.63 -1.99
C PRO A 6 -11.99 -17.53 -1.34
N GLY A 7 -11.43 -16.32 -1.29
CA GLY A 7 -12.08 -15.16 -0.70
C GLY A 7 -12.10 -15.10 0.83
N GLN A 8 -11.43 -16.03 1.51
CA GLN A 8 -11.25 -16.00 2.95
C GLN A 8 -9.81 -15.65 3.29
N SER A 9 -9.65 -14.71 4.24
CA SER A 9 -8.35 -14.34 4.82
C SER A 9 -8.30 -14.82 6.26
N PHE A 10 -7.16 -15.34 6.67
CA PHE A 10 -6.91 -15.82 8.02
C PHE A 10 -5.75 -15.05 8.61
N SER A 11 -5.90 -14.57 9.83
CA SER A 11 -4.80 -13.96 10.58
C SER A 11 -3.93 -15.03 11.24
N GLY A 12 -2.66 -14.73 11.39
CA GLY A 12 -1.71 -15.63 12.02
C GLY A 12 -0.43 -14.91 12.39
N GLN A 13 0.46 -15.60 13.07
CA GLN A 13 1.72 -15.09 13.53
C GLN A 13 2.86 -15.95 13.00
N VAL A 14 3.95 -15.28 12.60
CA VAL A 14 5.17 -15.99 12.22
C VAL A 14 5.76 -16.66 13.46
N ARG A 15 5.80 -17.98 13.45
CA ARG A 15 6.37 -18.78 14.51
C ARG A 15 7.87 -18.95 14.36
N ARG A 16 8.32 -19.20 13.13
CA ARG A 16 9.73 -19.47 12.83
C ARG A 16 10.09 -19.06 11.41
N ILE A 17 11.27 -18.50 11.26
CA ILE A 17 11.93 -18.29 9.97
C ILE A 17 13.18 -19.14 9.96
N ALA A 18 13.38 -19.99 8.96
CA ALA A 18 14.58 -20.80 8.86
C ALA A 18 15.82 -19.90 8.70
N PRO A 19 16.92 -20.18 9.40
CA PRO A 19 18.14 -19.38 9.35
C PRO A 19 18.98 -19.66 8.10
N TYR A 20 18.46 -20.39 7.13
CA TYR A 20 19.14 -20.75 5.90
C TYR A 20 18.23 -20.60 4.69
N VAL A 21 18.86 -20.35 3.55
CA VAL A 21 18.19 -20.25 2.25
C VAL A 21 18.36 -21.59 1.54
N THR A 22 17.26 -22.16 1.08
CA THR A 22 17.28 -23.36 0.26
C THR A 22 17.23 -22.97 -1.22
N GLU A 23 18.13 -23.50 -2.01
CA GLU A 23 18.13 -23.32 -3.45
C GLU A 23 17.36 -24.49 -4.09
N VAL A 24 16.23 -24.17 -4.72
CA VAL A 24 15.41 -25.15 -5.45
C VAL A 24 15.65 -24.91 -6.93
N GLU A 25 16.14 -25.94 -7.64
CA GLU A 25 16.29 -25.97 -9.12
C GLU A 25 17.05 -24.78 -9.74
N LYS A 26 18.14 -24.31 -9.09
CA LYS A 26 19.06 -23.27 -9.61
C LYS A 26 18.45 -21.91 -9.95
N GLN A 27 17.16 -21.69 -9.77
CA GLN A 27 16.48 -20.46 -10.16
C GLN A 27 15.72 -19.75 -9.05
N ALA A 28 15.32 -20.42 -8.00
CA ALA A 28 14.60 -19.83 -6.89
C ALA A 28 15.33 -20.03 -5.56
N ARG A 29 15.54 -18.93 -4.85
CA ARG A 29 16.02 -18.96 -3.47
C ARG A 29 14.82 -18.83 -2.55
N THR A 30 14.60 -19.81 -1.69
CA THR A 30 13.48 -19.87 -0.78
C THR A 30 13.93 -19.91 0.67
N VAL A 31 13.10 -19.38 1.55
CA VAL A 31 13.28 -19.49 3.00
C VAL A 31 12.01 -20.10 3.57
N ASP A 32 12.15 -21.12 4.41
CA ASP A 32 11.02 -21.71 5.09
C ASP A 32 10.51 -20.80 6.21
N VAL A 33 9.24 -20.47 6.17
CA VAL A 33 8.56 -19.66 7.18
C VAL A 33 7.37 -20.46 7.71
N GLU A 34 7.34 -20.65 9.02
CA GLU A 34 6.23 -21.31 9.71
C GLU A 34 5.31 -20.25 10.32
N VAL A 35 4.02 -20.40 10.07
CA VAL A 35 2.98 -19.47 10.53
C VAL A 35 1.92 -20.27 11.29
N ASP A 36 1.58 -19.83 12.49
CA ASP A 36 0.47 -20.34 13.26
C ASP A 36 -0.77 -19.47 13.04
N PHE A 37 -1.93 -20.08 12.88
CA PHE A 37 -3.20 -19.35 12.81
C PHE A 37 -3.59 -18.81 14.17
N ASP A 38 -4.01 -17.55 14.25
CA ASP A 38 -4.62 -17.00 15.49
C ASP A 38 -5.92 -17.71 15.82
N THR A 39 -6.69 -18.03 14.79
CA THR A 39 -7.91 -18.85 14.91
C THR A 39 -7.89 -19.90 13.81
N PRO A 40 -7.79 -21.19 14.14
CA PRO A 40 -7.80 -22.24 13.13
C PRO A 40 -9.08 -22.20 12.30
N PRO A 41 -8.98 -22.41 10.97
CA PRO A 41 -10.15 -22.51 10.12
C PRO A 41 -11.03 -23.68 10.57
N LYS A 42 -12.35 -23.50 10.49
CA LYS A 42 -13.32 -24.55 10.87
C LYS A 42 -13.32 -25.72 9.89
N GLN A 43 -12.89 -25.50 8.67
CA GLN A 43 -12.78 -26.50 7.63
C GLN A 43 -11.50 -27.32 7.84
N ILE A 44 -11.55 -28.58 7.45
CA ILE A 44 -10.38 -29.47 7.46
C ILE A 44 -9.45 -29.02 6.34
N LEU A 45 -8.26 -28.58 6.69
CA LEU A 45 -7.18 -28.30 5.73
C LEU A 45 -6.33 -29.55 5.53
N LEU A 46 -6.15 -29.93 4.28
CA LEU A 46 -5.28 -31.05 3.93
C LEU A 46 -3.85 -30.55 3.71
N VAL A 47 -2.89 -31.39 4.05
CA VAL A 47 -1.48 -31.13 3.75
C VAL A 47 -1.29 -31.07 2.22
N GLY A 48 -0.58 -30.06 1.74
CA GLY A 48 -0.30 -29.86 0.31
C GLY A 48 -1.12 -28.76 -0.36
N TYR A 49 -2.04 -28.11 0.37
CA TYR A 49 -2.69 -26.90 -0.17
C TYR A 49 -1.71 -25.74 -0.25
N SER A 50 -1.84 -24.97 -1.31
CA SER A 50 -1.09 -23.71 -1.49
C SER A 50 -1.73 -22.58 -0.68
N ALA A 51 -0.88 -21.70 -0.19
CA ALA A 51 -1.29 -20.52 0.56
C ALA A 51 -0.48 -19.29 0.12
N ASP A 52 -1.17 -18.18 -0.09
CA ASP A 52 -0.54 -16.87 -0.23
C ASP A 52 -0.50 -16.20 1.14
N VAL A 53 0.68 -15.77 1.55
CA VAL A 53 0.91 -15.13 2.84
C VAL A 53 1.38 -13.70 2.63
N GLU A 54 0.66 -12.77 3.23
CA GLU A 54 1.08 -11.37 3.34
C GLU A 54 1.69 -11.15 4.72
N VAL A 55 2.98 -10.80 4.76
CA VAL A 55 3.69 -10.52 6.01
C VAL A 55 3.62 -9.02 6.31
N ILE A 56 2.89 -8.66 7.36
CA ILE A 56 2.78 -7.28 7.82
C ILE A 56 3.97 -6.99 8.74
N ILE A 57 4.93 -6.21 8.25
CA ILE A 57 6.14 -5.86 9.01
C ILE A 57 5.85 -4.72 9.99
N GLU A 58 5.10 -3.72 9.54
CA GLU A 58 4.74 -2.56 10.34
C GLU A 58 3.34 -2.07 9.94
N ARG A 59 2.56 -1.65 10.92
CA ARG A 59 1.25 -1.05 10.72
C ARG A 59 1.11 0.21 11.55
N ARG A 60 0.57 1.26 10.94
CA ARG A 60 0.22 2.50 11.61
C ARG A 60 -1.22 2.86 11.31
N ASP A 61 -2.01 2.97 12.36
CA ASP A 61 -3.41 3.36 12.28
C ASP A 61 -3.57 4.87 12.51
N ASN A 62 -4.62 5.45 11.94
CA ASN A 62 -4.99 6.86 12.11
C ASN A 62 -3.91 7.88 11.68
N VAL A 63 -3.13 7.54 10.65
CA VAL A 63 -2.13 8.43 10.08
C VAL A 63 -2.67 9.18 8.87
N LEU A 64 -2.18 10.40 8.64
CA LEU A 64 -2.42 11.10 7.38
C LEU A 64 -1.67 10.36 6.28
N ARG A 65 -2.35 10.03 5.18
CA ARG A 65 -1.77 9.30 4.08
C ARG A 65 -2.18 9.88 2.73
N VAL A 66 -1.32 9.71 1.75
CA VAL A 66 -1.55 10.09 0.36
C VAL A 66 -1.35 8.87 -0.54
N PRO A 67 -2.09 8.71 -1.65
CA PRO A 67 -1.79 7.68 -2.64
C PRO A 67 -0.34 7.81 -3.12
N THR A 68 0.42 6.73 -3.08
CA THR A 68 1.87 6.75 -3.42
C THR A 68 2.11 7.26 -4.85
N GLN A 69 1.22 6.98 -5.78
CA GLN A 69 1.28 7.49 -7.15
C GLN A 69 1.16 9.02 -7.27
N ALA A 70 0.67 9.73 -6.24
CA ALA A 70 0.59 11.19 -6.26
C ALA A 70 1.92 11.87 -5.92
N ILE A 71 2.91 11.10 -5.47
CA ILE A 71 4.23 11.62 -5.08
C ILE A 71 5.14 11.60 -6.30
N GLN A 72 5.71 12.75 -6.61
CA GLN A 72 6.69 12.91 -7.70
C GLN A 72 8.05 12.31 -7.30
N GLN A 73 8.92 12.11 -8.28
CA GLN A 73 10.25 11.51 -8.05
C GLN A 73 11.14 12.32 -7.09
N ASP A 74 10.88 13.62 -6.98
CA ASP A 74 11.59 14.53 -6.07
C ASP A 74 11.00 14.57 -4.64
N GLY A 75 9.98 13.73 -4.36
CA GLY A 75 9.31 13.69 -3.06
C GLY A 75 8.28 14.81 -2.86
N SER A 76 7.92 15.54 -3.91
CA SER A 76 6.88 16.56 -3.86
C SER A 76 5.52 16.02 -4.34
N VAL A 77 4.46 16.80 -4.07
CA VAL A 77 3.11 16.57 -4.58
C VAL A 77 2.54 17.87 -5.14
N LEU A 78 1.63 17.74 -6.09
CA LEU A 78 0.83 18.87 -6.57
C LEU A 78 -0.50 18.92 -5.80
N VAL A 79 -0.71 20.02 -5.10
CA VAL A 79 -1.91 20.26 -4.29
C VAL A 79 -2.75 21.33 -4.98
N LEU A 80 -4.06 21.17 -4.94
CA LEU A 80 -4.99 22.19 -5.40
C LEU A 80 -5.02 23.32 -4.35
N GLY A 81 -4.41 24.44 -4.68
CA GLY A 81 -4.41 25.65 -3.88
C GLY A 81 -5.62 26.55 -4.13
N ALA A 82 -5.53 27.77 -3.63
CA ALA A 82 -6.55 28.79 -3.86
C ALA A 82 -6.71 29.11 -5.36
N ASN A 83 -7.95 29.46 -5.77
CA ASN A 83 -8.27 29.81 -7.15
C ASN A 83 -8.05 28.70 -8.19
N ASP A 84 -8.16 27.43 -7.76
CA ASP A 84 -7.97 26.24 -8.60
C ASP A 84 -6.60 26.18 -9.27
N THR A 85 -5.58 26.70 -8.64
CA THR A 85 -4.19 26.63 -9.08
C THR A 85 -3.45 25.48 -8.41
N LEU A 86 -2.59 24.79 -9.16
CA LEU A 86 -1.72 23.75 -8.60
C LEU A 86 -0.48 24.37 -7.92
N GLU A 87 -0.22 23.93 -6.72
CA GLU A 87 0.95 24.31 -5.93
C GLU A 87 1.80 23.09 -5.65
N THR A 88 3.12 23.21 -5.82
CA THR A 88 4.05 22.15 -5.39
C THR A 88 4.28 22.26 -3.90
N ARG A 89 4.12 21.15 -3.18
CA ARG A 89 4.49 21.03 -1.76
C ARG A 89 5.41 19.85 -1.57
N THR A 90 6.51 20.08 -0.86
CA THR A 90 7.44 19.03 -0.45
C THR A 90 6.85 18.26 0.70
N LEU A 91 6.90 16.92 0.63
CA LEU A 91 6.42 16.04 1.68
C LEU A 91 7.57 15.54 2.55
N LYS A 92 7.28 15.39 3.84
CA LYS A 92 8.05 14.51 4.70
C LYS A 92 7.29 13.18 4.79
N ALA A 93 7.75 12.21 4.03
CA ALA A 93 7.15 10.88 3.98
C ALA A 93 7.56 10.04 5.19
N GLY A 94 6.64 9.23 5.68
CA GLY A 94 6.85 8.20 6.67
C GLY A 94 6.83 6.81 6.04
N LEU A 95 6.09 5.89 6.65
CA LEU A 95 5.91 4.53 6.15
C LEU A 95 5.18 4.54 4.81
N ALA A 96 5.67 3.75 3.86
CA ALA A 96 5.10 3.68 2.52
C ALA A 96 4.88 2.23 2.07
N ASN A 97 3.82 2.03 1.30
CA ASN A 97 3.60 0.80 0.55
C ASN A 97 3.24 1.15 -0.90
N TRP A 98 2.89 0.14 -1.71
CA TRP A 98 2.53 0.34 -3.12
C TRP A 98 1.28 1.21 -3.33
N ALA A 99 0.36 1.24 -2.36
CA ALA A 99 -0.90 1.97 -2.47
C ALA A 99 -0.85 3.36 -1.82
N PHE A 100 -0.27 3.46 -0.63
CA PHE A 100 -0.28 4.67 0.18
C PHE A 100 1.08 4.96 0.83
N THR A 101 1.35 6.24 1.02
CA THR A 101 2.49 6.76 1.77
C THR A 101 1.98 7.62 2.94
N GLU A 102 2.48 7.37 4.13
CA GLU A 102 2.24 8.18 5.31
C GLU A 102 2.85 9.58 5.13
N VAL A 103 2.12 10.60 5.55
CA VAL A 103 2.56 11.99 5.52
C VAL A 103 2.83 12.44 6.94
N LEU A 104 4.10 12.70 7.24
CA LEU A 104 4.53 13.23 8.53
C LEU A 104 4.45 14.76 8.57
N ASP A 105 4.65 15.41 7.40
CA ASP A 105 4.59 16.87 7.27
C ASP A 105 4.40 17.26 5.78
N GLY A 106 3.91 18.48 5.53
CA GLY A 106 3.72 19.04 4.19
C GLY A 106 2.30 19.02 3.65
N LEU A 107 1.39 18.22 4.23
CA LEU A 107 -0.04 18.20 3.90
C LEU A 107 -0.91 18.24 5.16
N ALA A 108 -2.13 18.69 4.97
CA ALA A 108 -3.20 18.65 5.97
C ALA A 108 -4.35 17.74 5.53
N ALA A 109 -5.13 17.26 6.50
CA ALA A 109 -6.33 16.50 6.19
C ALA A 109 -7.32 17.36 5.39
N GLY A 110 -7.80 16.85 4.27
CA GLY A 110 -8.68 17.57 3.36
C GLY A 110 -7.97 18.26 2.20
N ASP A 111 -6.64 18.31 2.17
CA ASP A 111 -5.90 18.78 0.99
C ASP A 111 -6.21 17.88 -0.21
N ARG A 112 -6.40 18.51 -1.37
CA ARG A 112 -6.69 17.82 -2.63
C ARG A 112 -5.41 17.68 -3.43
N VAL A 113 -4.93 16.45 -3.60
CA VAL A 113 -3.72 16.15 -4.36
C VAL A 113 -4.03 15.66 -5.75
N LEU A 114 -3.17 15.99 -6.70
CA LEU A 114 -3.24 15.48 -8.06
C LEU A 114 -2.72 14.04 -8.10
N LEU A 115 -3.47 13.16 -8.76
CA LEU A 115 -3.12 11.72 -8.86
C LEU A 115 -2.49 11.33 -10.21
N SER A 116 -2.71 12.11 -11.27
CA SER A 116 -2.23 11.78 -12.61
C SER A 116 -1.35 12.90 -13.14
N PHE A 117 -0.20 12.51 -13.68
CA PHE A 117 0.81 13.40 -14.27
C PHE A 117 0.98 13.14 -15.77
N ASP A 118 0.00 12.48 -16.41
CA ASP A 118 0.09 12.04 -17.81
C ASP A 118 0.10 13.16 -18.83
N ASP A 119 -0.18 14.40 -18.42
CA ASP A 119 -0.17 15.58 -19.27
C ASP A 119 1.02 16.47 -18.92
N GLU A 120 1.92 16.71 -19.89
CA GLU A 120 3.06 17.63 -19.75
C GLU A 120 2.64 19.06 -19.41
N ALA A 121 1.37 19.42 -19.67
CA ALA A 121 0.81 20.71 -19.31
C ALA A 121 0.56 20.87 -17.80
N VAL A 122 0.59 19.78 -17.03
CA VAL A 122 0.30 19.77 -15.60
C VAL A 122 1.54 20.12 -14.79
N LYS A 123 1.66 21.41 -14.48
CA LYS A 123 2.79 21.99 -13.71
C LYS A 123 2.24 22.91 -12.61
N ALA A 124 3.08 23.23 -11.63
CA ALA A 124 2.76 24.25 -10.64
C ALA A 124 2.38 25.58 -11.30
N GLY A 125 1.36 26.25 -10.76
CA GLY A 125 0.85 27.51 -11.27
C GLY A 125 -0.25 27.38 -12.36
N VAL A 126 -0.53 26.18 -12.85
CA VAL A 126 -1.59 25.96 -13.84
C VAL A 126 -2.95 25.89 -13.14
N LYS A 127 -3.95 26.55 -13.71
CA LYS A 127 -5.34 26.41 -13.29
C LYS A 127 -5.92 25.10 -13.79
N VAL A 128 -6.48 24.34 -12.89
CA VAL A 128 -7.11 23.05 -13.19
C VAL A 128 -8.57 23.03 -12.78
N ARG A 129 -9.40 22.33 -13.53
CA ARG A 129 -10.77 22.02 -13.12
C ARG A 129 -10.77 20.63 -12.48
N PRO A 130 -11.03 20.55 -11.17
CA PRO A 130 -11.08 19.24 -10.51
C PRO A 130 -12.21 18.41 -11.10
N LYS A 131 -11.88 17.24 -11.62
CA LYS A 131 -12.88 16.24 -11.99
C LYS A 131 -13.34 15.57 -10.70
N ALA A 132 -14.64 15.52 -10.44
CA ALA A 132 -15.17 14.83 -9.27
C ALA A 132 -14.68 13.37 -9.31
N GLN A 133 -13.92 12.99 -8.30
CA GLN A 133 -13.53 11.60 -8.12
C GLN A 133 -14.76 10.88 -7.56
N THR A 134 -15.24 9.88 -8.26
CA THR A 134 -16.22 8.96 -7.69
C THR A 134 -15.47 8.21 -6.59
N ASP A 135 -15.84 8.46 -5.33
CA ASP A 135 -15.31 7.74 -4.18
C ASP A 135 -15.51 6.23 -4.42
N ASN A 136 -14.45 5.56 -4.85
CA ASN A 136 -14.41 4.11 -4.76
C ASN A 136 -13.91 3.79 -3.34
N GLN A 137 -14.80 4.02 -2.37
CA GLN A 137 -14.67 3.46 -1.03
C GLN A 137 -14.73 1.94 -1.20
N ALA A 138 -13.59 1.31 -1.39
CA ALA A 138 -13.44 -0.06 -1.02
C ALA A 138 -13.53 -0.10 0.51
N ALA A 139 -14.71 -0.42 0.99
CA ALA A 139 -14.97 -0.80 2.38
C ALA A 139 -14.27 -2.14 2.70
N PRO A 140 -14.25 -2.53 3.95
CA PRO A 140 -13.17 -3.04 4.78
C PRO A 140 -12.75 -4.44 4.45
#